data_2fd4b031d9ea4d9d7661fac2691bff0f
#
_entry.id   2fd4b031d9ea4d9d7661fac2691bff0f
#
_cell.length_a   1.000
_cell.length_b   1.000
_cell.length_c   1.000
_cell.angle_alpha   90.00
_cell.angle_beta   90.00
_cell.angle_gamma   90.00
#
_symmetry.space_group_name_H-M   'P 1'
#
loop_
_entity.id
_entity.type
_entity.pdbx_description
1 polymer ?
#
loop_
_entity_poly.entity_id
_entity_poly.type
_entity_poly.pdbx_seq_one_letter_code
_entity_poly.pdbx_strand_id
1 'polypeptide(L)'
;MTQKLPLGSVMIDVAGLTLTTEEKERINHPNTGAVILFARNYQAPEQIKALIAEIRAARNGDILIAVDQEGGRVQRFKTGFTRLPPAAFFVQHPELTLDAGWLMASELLAVGVDFSFAPVLDIDCGVSEVIGDRSFSSDPYLATQLASDFRAGMNEAGMAATGKHFPGHGAVALDSHLTLPVDERDLEAIRAKDLLPFKELIAEGLEAIMPAHVVYPKVAPEAAGFSSFWLQEILRDELDFDGVIFSDDLSMEGAASVGDFPERARLAFAAGCDMVLVCNNPEAASQVLNSLPIEDNPVREQRLLAMKGRINTSTLAELQQQSYWQHLSEKFTEISHAD
;
A
#
# COMPACT_ATOMS: atom_id res chain seq x y z
N MET A 1 25.23 25.08 2.37
CA MET A 1 24.53 23.76 2.45
C MET A 1 23.08 24.05 2.15
N THR A 2 22.51 23.48 1.10
CA THR A 2 21.06 23.58 0.82
C THR A 2 20.31 22.88 1.94
N GLN A 3 19.29 23.52 2.50
CA GLN A 3 18.43 22.95 3.52
C GLN A 3 17.77 21.67 2.96
N LYS A 4 17.73 20.57 3.74
CA LYS A 4 17.00 19.37 3.33
C LYS A 4 15.52 19.68 3.19
N LEU A 5 14.89 19.13 2.15
CA LEU A 5 13.45 19.20 1.98
C LEU A 5 12.74 18.29 3.02
N PRO A 6 11.60 18.72 3.57
CA PRO A 6 10.76 17.84 4.40
C PRO A 6 10.22 16.68 3.56
N LEU A 7 9.73 15.65 4.21
CA LEU A 7 9.03 14.56 3.52
C LEU A 7 7.69 15.09 3.00
N GLY A 8 7.53 15.14 1.67
CA GLY A 8 6.31 15.64 1.04
C GLY A 8 5.12 14.69 1.23
N SER A 9 3.95 15.14 0.82
CA SER A 9 2.69 14.40 1.00
C SER A 9 2.11 13.82 -0.29
N VAL A 10 2.88 13.81 -1.38
CA VAL A 10 2.46 13.23 -2.67
C VAL A 10 3.37 12.06 -3.02
N MET A 11 2.75 10.91 -3.31
CA MET A 11 3.41 9.76 -3.89
C MET A 11 3.20 9.78 -5.40
N ILE A 12 4.30 9.66 -6.13
CA ILE A 12 4.31 9.62 -7.60
C ILE A 12 4.90 8.30 -8.10
N ASP A 13 4.89 8.06 -9.39
CA ASP A 13 5.55 6.93 -10.03
C ASP A 13 6.60 7.38 -11.05
N VAL A 14 7.31 6.41 -11.63
CA VAL A 14 8.30 6.62 -12.70
C VAL A 14 8.02 5.69 -13.87
N ALA A 15 8.43 6.11 -15.07
CA ALA A 15 8.01 5.48 -16.32
C ALA A 15 8.75 4.18 -16.63
N GLY A 16 10.03 4.07 -16.27
CA GLY A 16 10.88 3.00 -16.79
C GLY A 16 11.90 2.44 -15.79
N LEU A 17 12.97 1.87 -16.35
CA LEU A 17 14.03 1.19 -15.59
C LEU A 17 15.11 2.14 -15.06
N THR A 18 15.11 3.39 -15.53
CA THR A 18 16.01 4.48 -15.14
C THR A 18 15.24 5.79 -15.14
N LEU A 19 15.76 6.82 -14.47
CA LEU A 19 15.09 8.12 -14.39
C LEU A 19 15.40 9.03 -15.57
N THR A 20 14.37 9.72 -16.06
CA THR A 20 14.52 10.88 -16.96
C THR A 20 14.89 12.15 -16.17
N THR A 21 15.23 13.23 -16.87
CA THR A 21 15.51 14.53 -16.25
C THR A 21 14.25 15.10 -15.57
N GLU A 22 13.11 15.01 -16.24
CA GLU A 22 11.82 15.50 -15.75
C GLU A 22 11.37 14.73 -14.50
N GLU A 23 11.65 13.42 -14.43
CA GLU A 23 11.36 12.61 -13.24
C GLU A 23 12.24 13.01 -12.06
N LYS A 24 13.53 13.30 -12.28
CA LYS A 24 14.43 13.81 -11.23
C LYS A 24 13.94 15.15 -10.67
N GLU A 25 13.43 16.02 -11.54
CA GLU A 25 12.82 17.30 -11.11
C GLU A 25 11.56 17.07 -10.27
N ARG A 26 10.63 16.19 -10.70
CA ARG A 26 9.43 15.84 -9.91
C ARG A 26 9.78 15.18 -8.58
N ILE A 27 10.75 14.29 -8.55
CA ILE A 27 11.22 13.63 -7.32
C ILE A 27 11.78 14.66 -6.34
N ASN A 28 12.50 15.68 -6.83
CA ASN A 28 13.04 16.74 -5.98
C ASN A 28 12.05 17.87 -5.68
N HIS A 29 10.79 17.77 -6.09
CA HIS A 29 9.76 18.74 -5.76
C HIS A 29 9.42 18.67 -4.25
N PRO A 30 9.28 19.80 -3.51
CA PRO A 30 9.03 19.80 -2.06
C PRO A 30 7.87 18.90 -1.62
N ASN A 31 6.79 18.87 -2.39
CA ASN A 31 5.59 18.08 -2.10
C ASN A 31 5.74 16.58 -2.42
N THR A 32 6.80 16.14 -3.08
CA THR A 32 7.05 14.71 -3.30
C THR A 32 7.59 14.07 -2.04
N GLY A 33 6.92 13.04 -1.52
CA GLY A 33 7.32 12.30 -0.33
C GLY A 33 7.63 10.84 -0.58
N ALA A 34 7.09 10.27 -1.67
CA ALA A 34 7.29 8.87 -1.98
C ALA A 34 7.26 8.59 -3.49
N VAL A 35 7.84 7.43 -3.87
CA VAL A 35 7.73 6.85 -5.20
C VAL A 35 7.20 5.43 -5.08
N ILE A 36 6.12 5.11 -5.81
CA ILE A 36 5.62 3.74 -5.97
C ILE A 36 6.19 3.13 -7.24
N LEU A 37 6.61 1.87 -7.14
CA LEU A 37 7.19 1.09 -8.23
C LEU A 37 6.19 0.06 -8.76
N PHE A 38 6.17 -0.11 -10.08
CA PHE A 38 5.31 -1.06 -10.78
C PHE A 38 6.15 -2.10 -11.52
N ALA A 39 5.49 -3.11 -12.10
CA ALA A 39 6.16 -4.16 -12.88
C ALA A 39 7.02 -3.61 -14.03
N ARG A 40 6.63 -2.46 -14.64
CA ARG A 40 7.40 -1.79 -15.69
C ARG A 40 8.75 -1.24 -15.24
N ASN A 41 8.93 -1.05 -13.93
CA ASN A 41 10.17 -0.54 -13.35
C ASN A 41 11.15 -1.66 -13.00
N TYR A 42 10.75 -2.92 -13.20
CA TYR A 42 11.49 -4.08 -12.75
C TYR A 42 11.97 -4.96 -13.92
N GLN A 43 13.26 -5.28 -13.92
CA GLN A 43 13.90 -6.22 -14.82
C GLN A 43 14.70 -7.30 -14.05
N ALA A 44 15.43 -6.91 -13.02
CA ALA A 44 16.24 -7.77 -12.17
C ALA A 44 16.51 -7.09 -10.82
N PRO A 45 16.87 -7.85 -9.76
CA PRO A 45 17.16 -7.28 -8.44
C PRO A 45 18.20 -6.17 -8.44
N GLU A 46 19.30 -6.32 -9.16
CA GLU A 46 20.36 -5.32 -9.24
C GLU A 46 19.90 -4.06 -9.97
N GLN A 47 19.07 -4.21 -11.00
CA GLN A 47 18.53 -3.06 -11.75
C GLN A 47 17.57 -2.25 -10.88
N ILE A 48 16.63 -2.90 -10.15
CA ILE A 48 15.68 -2.17 -9.30
C ILE A 48 16.40 -1.48 -8.13
N LYS A 49 17.41 -2.13 -7.55
CA LYS A 49 18.27 -1.52 -6.53
C LYS A 49 18.98 -0.27 -7.06
N ALA A 50 19.48 -0.31 -8.30
CA ALA A 50 20.10 0.84 -8.94
C ALA A 50 19.09 1.98 -9.18
N LEU A 51 17.87 1.68 -9.67
CA LEU A 51 16.81 2.66 -9.84
C LEU A 51 16.42 3.30 -8.50
N ILE A 52 16.25 2.52 -7.44
CA ILE A 52 15.93 3.04 -6.10
C ILE A 52 17.06 3.96 -5.59
N ALA A 53 18.32 3.59 -5.79
CA ALA A 53 19.44 4.44 -5.44
C ALA A 53 19.44 5.77 -6.24
N GLU A 54 19.09 5.72 -7.53
CA GLU A 54 18.94 6.91 -8.38
C GLU A 54 17.79 7.81 -7.90
N ILE A 55 16.63 7.24 -7.51
CA ILE A 55 15.49 7.98 -6.93
C ILE A 55 15.92 8.69 -5.64
N ARG A 56 16.58 7.98 -4.72
CA ARG A 56 17.05 8.57 -3.46
C ARG A 56 18.10 9.67 -3.68
N ALA A 57 18.98 9.49 -4.67
CA ALA A 57 19.99 10.50 -5.04
C ALA A 57 19.38 11.74 -5.71
N ALA A 58 18.26 11.61 -6.40
CA ALA A 58 17.55 12.74 -7.01
C ALA A 58 16.82 13.63 -5.99
N ARG A 59 16.57 13.12 -4.76
CA ARG A 59 15.88 13.85 -3.69
C ARG A 59 16.86 14.55 -2.75
N ASN A 60 16.67 15.84 -2.52
CA ASN A 60 17.39 16.56 -1.46
C ASN A 60 16.66 16.44 -0.12
N GLY A 61 16.59 15.24 0.43
CA GLY A 61 15.86 14.90 1.65
C GLY A 61 15.47 13.43 1.69
N ASP A 62 14.63 13.05 2.65
CA ASP A 62 14.08 11.70 2.72
C ASP A 62 13.02 11.50 1.62
N ILE A 63 12.92 10.26 1.14
CA ILE A 63 11.89 9.80 0.21
C ILE A 63 11.58 8.33 0.50
N LEU A 64 10.30 7.97 0.51
CA LEU A 64 9.83 6.61 0.71
C LEU A 64 9.70 5.89 -0.64
N ILE A 65 9.97 4.59 -0.64
CA ILE A 65 9.84 3.73 -1.82
C ILE A 65 8.80 2.65 -1.50
N ALA A 66 7.74 2.60 -2.30
CA ALA A 66 6.64 1.66 -2.12
C ALA A 66 6.46 0.75 -3.35
N VAL A 67 5.74 -0.34 -3.15
CA VAL A 67 5.32 -1.26 -4.21
C VAL A 67 4.00 -1.93 -3.82
N ASP A 68 3.21 -2.43 -4.80
CA ASP A 68 2.18 -3.42 -4.55
C ASP A 68 2.75 -4.82 -4.72
N GLN A 69 3.12 -5.46 -3.65
CA GLN A 69 3.57 -6.84 -3.62
C GLN A 69 2.80 -7.57 -2.52
N GLU A 70 1.76 -8.31 -2.91
CA GLU A 70 0.86 -9.01 -2.00
C GLU A 70 1.08 -10.52 -2.05
N GLY A 71 1.49 -11.02 -3.20
CA GLY A 71 1.50 -12.41 -3.63
C GLY A 71 0.50 -12.68 -4.76
N GLY A 72 0.42 -13.90 -5.24
CA GLY A 72 -0.47 -14.29 -6.33
C GLY A 72 -0.30 -13.43 -7.59
N ARG A 73 -1.41 -12.89 -8.10
CA ARG A 73 -1.44 -12.00 -9.27
C ARG A 73 -0.89 -10.60 -8.99
N VAL A 74 -0.89 -10.17 -7.73
CA VAL A 74 -0.37 -8.86 -7.32
C VAL A 74 1.04 -9.02 -6.73
N GLN A 75 1.96 -9.36 -7.59
CA GLN A 75 3.39 -9.41 -7.32
C GLN A 75 4.13 -8.75 -8.48
N ARG A 76 4.74 -7.57 -8.23
CA ARG A 76 5.39 -6.75 -9.29
C ARG A 76 6.77 -7.25 -9.61
N PHE A 77 7.55 -7.62 -8.60
CA PHE A 77 8.91 -8.14 -8.76
C PHE A 77 8.83 -9.67 -8.73
N LYS A 78 9.20 -10.31 -9.85
CA LYS A 78 9.01 -11.75 -10.07
C LYS A 78 10.35 -12.50 -10.18
N THR A 79 11.10 -12.26 -11.23
CA THR A 79 12.37 -12.95 -11.49
C THR A 79 13.42 -12.56 -10.43
N GLY A 80 13.99 -13.53 -9.71
CA GLY A 80 14.96 -13.27 -8.63
C GLY A 80 14.33 -12.97 -7.27
N PHE A 81 12.99 -12.93 -7.19
CA PHE A 81 12.19 -12.90 -5.97
C PHE A 81 11.40 -14.21 -5.84
N THR A 82 11.14 -14.64 -4.63
CA THR A 82 10.32 -15.83 -4.37
C THR A 82 8.87 -15.55 -4.79
N ARG A 83 8.26 -16.48 -5.52
CA ARG A 83 6.85 -16.41 -5.89
C ARG A 83 6.00 -16.81 -4.69
N LEU A 84 5.16 -15.89 -4.23
CA LEU A 84 4.20 -16.15 -3.17
C LEU A 84 2.83 -16.51 -3.75
N PRO A 85 2.10 -17.45 -3.13
CA PRO A 85 0.73 -17.73 -3.50
C PRO A 85 -0.19 -16.54 -3.19
N PRO A 86 -1.44 -16.52 -3.70
CA PRO A 86 -2.44 -15.53 -3.32
C PRO A 86 -2.84 -15.73 -1.84
N ALA A 87 -3.39 -14.68 -1.21
CA ALA A 87 -3.77 -14.69 0.20
C ALA A 87 -4.76 -15.82 0.54
N ALA A 88 -5.70 -16.15 -0.36
CA ALA A 88 -6.65 -17.24 -0.17
C ALA A 88 -6.00 -18.62 0.04
N PHE A 89 -4.78 -18.82 -0.43
CA PHE A 89 -4.01 -20.06 -0.21
C PHE A 89 -3.81 -20.36 1.28
N PHE A 90 -3.62 -19.32 2.09
CA PHE A 90 -3.30 -19.49 3.51
C PHE A 90 -4.46 -19.99 4.36
N VAL A 91 -5.69 -20.06 3.83
CA VAL A 91 -6.81 -20.75 4.49
C VAL A 91 -6.48 -22.23 4.72
N GLN A 92 -5.79 -22.85 3.77
CA GLN A 92 -5.39 -24.27 3.85
C GLN A 92 -4.00 -24.47 4.50
N HIS A 93 -3.22 -23.39 4.58
CA HIS A 93 -1.83 -23.39 5.05
C HIS A 93 -1.56 -22.24 6.01
N PRO A 94 -2.33 -22.10 7.12
CA PRO A 94 -2.21 -20.96 8.04
C PRO A 94 -0.82 -20.85 8.66
N GLU A 95 -0.13 -21.97 8.85
CA GLU A 95 1.23 -22.04 9.41
C GLU A 95 2.31 -21.37 8.54
N LEU A 96 2.00 -21.03 7.28
CA LEU A 96 2.93 -20.39 6.35
C LEU A 96 2.73 -18.87 6.24
N THR A 97 1.69 -18.32 6.86
CA THR A 97 1.26 -16.94 6.63
C THR A 97 2.29 -15.93 7.15
N LEU A 98 2.81 -16.15 8.35
CA LEU A 98 3.88 -15.31 8.93
C LEU A 98 5.15 -15.40 8.08
N ASP A 99 5.54 -16.61 7.69
CA ASP A 99 6.71 -16.87 6.85
C ASP A 99 6.62 -16.14 5.51
N ALA A 100 5.43 -16.11 4.89
CA ALA A 100 5.19 -15.40 3.63
C ALA A 100 5.35 -13.88 3.78
N GLY A 101 4.81 -13.30 4.85
CA GLY A 101 4.97 -11.89 5.17
C GLY A 101 6.43 -11.51 5.40
N TRP A 102 7.16 -12.32 6.17
CA TRP A 102 8.58 -12.13 6.43
C TRP A 102 9.42 -12.21 5.15
N LEU A 103 9.17 -13.22 4.32
CA LEU A 103 9.92 -13.46 3.08
C LEU A 103 9.74 -12.34 2.08
N MET A 104 8.49 -11.95 1.81
CA MET A 104 8.16 -10.81 0.95
C MET A 104 8.86 -9.54 1.40
N ALA A 105 8.72 -9.20 2.68
CA ALA A 105 9.28 -7.97 3.24
C ALA A 105 10.81 -7.99 3.23
N SER A 106 11.44 -9.10 3.61
CA SER A 106 12.90 -9.23 3.62
C SER A 106 13.51 -9.05 2.23
N GLU A 107 12.92 -9.64 1.20
CA GLU A 107 13.39 -9.49 -0.18
C GLU A 107 13.24 -8.06 -0.70
N LEU A 108 12.12 -7.40 -0.42
CA LEU A 108 11.85 -6.01 -0.81
C LEU A 108 12.81 -5.04 -0.11
N LEU A 109 12.99 -5.18 1.20
CA LEU A 109 13.93 -4.37 1.99
C LEU A 109 15.36 -4.52 1.48
N ALA A 110 15.77 -5.74 1.08
CA ALA A 110 17.12 -6.03 0.58
C ALA A 110 17.47 -5.31 -0.74
N VAL A 111 16.47 -4.87 -1.50
CA VAL A 111 16.66 -4.05 -2.71
C VAL A 111 16.39 -2.57 -2.46
N GLY A 112 15.95 -2.18 -1.25
CA GLY A 112 15.78 -0.79 -0.83
C GLY A 112 14.35 -0.25 -0.88
N VAL A 113 13.33 -1.10 -1.09
CA VAL A 113 11.91 -0.75 -0.93
C VAL A 113 11.64 -0.57 0.57
N ASP A 114 10.89 0.46 0.95
CA ASP A 114 10.56 0.74 2.34
C ASP A 114 9.33 -0.06 2.81
N PHE A 115 8.28 -0.15 1.98
CA PHE A 115 7.08 -0.91 2.33
C PHE A 115 6.31 -1.39 1.09
N SER A 116 5.49 -2.42 1.31
CA SER A 116 4.46 -2.86 0.36
C SER A 116 3.08 -2.43 0.84
N PHE A 117 2.18 -2.09 -0.09
CA PHE A 117 0.76 -1.93 0.20
C PHE A 117 0.10 -3.30 0.44
N ALA A 118 0.38 -3.88 1.60
CA ALA A 118 -0.10 -5.17 2.10
C ALA A 118 -0.18 -5.13 3.63
N PRO A 119 -1.04 -5.96 4.25
CA PRO A 119 -1.94 -6.94 3.67
C PRO A 119 -3.28 -6.37 3.16
N VAL A 120 -3.96 -7.14 2.28
CA VAL A 120 -5.36 -6.88 1.94
C VAL A 120 -6.23 -7.38 3.09
N LEU A 121 -7.09 -6.49 3.62
CA LEU A 121 -8.01 -6.77 4.73
C LEU A 121 -9.46 -6.95 4.28
N ASP A 122 -9.71 -6.83 2.97
CA ASP A 122 -11.03 -7.03 2.40
C ASP A 122 -11.51 -8.47 2.61
N ILE A 123 -12.75 -8.63 3.04
CA ILE A 123 -13.37 -9.93 3.24
C ILE A 123 -14.02 -10.39 1.93
N ASP A 124 -13.67 -11.57 1.45
CA ASP A 124 -14.30 -12.12 0.24
C ASP A 124 -15.79 -12.36 0.47
N CYS A 125 -16.61 -11.77 -0.41
CA CYS A 125 -18.05 -11.96 -0.43
C CYS A 125 -18.52 -12.75 -1.67
N GLY A 126 -17.59 -13.30 -2.46
CA GLY A 126 -17.89 -14.09 -3.66
C GLY A 126 -18.39 -13.26 -4.84
N VAL A 127 -18.29 -11.93 -4.78
CA VAL A 127 -18.81 -11.03 -5.83
C VAL A 127 -17.74 -10.13 -6.46
N SER A 128 -16.66 -9.86 -5.74
CA SER A 128 -15.60 -8.93 -6.21
C SER A 128 -14.52 -9.68 -6.98
N GLU A 129 -14.47 -9.49 -8.30
CA GLU A 129 -13.37 -10.01 -9.14
C GLU A 129 -12.03 -9.30 -8.85
N VAL A 130 -12.08 -8.06 -8.35
CA VAL A 130 -10.89 -7.27 -8.01
C VAL A 130 -10.23 -7.81 -6.75
N ILE A 131 -11.02 -8.20 -5.76
CA ILE A 131 -10.52 -8.78 -4.52
C ILE A 131 -10.27 -10.28 -4.71
N GLY A 132 -11.32 -11.10 -4.87
CA GLY A 132 -11.18 -12.52 -5.12
C GLY A 132 -10.15 -13.20 -4.21
N ASP A 133 -9.17 -13.86 -4.83
CA ASP A 133 -8.07 -14.57 -4.18
C ASP A 133 -7.04 -13.70 -3.43
N ARG A 134 -7.16 -12.37 -3.53
CA ARG A 134 -6.37 -11.42 -2.73
C ARG A 134 -6.88 -11.32 -1.28
N SER A 135 -8.14 -11.69 -1.02
CA SER A 135 -8.67 -11.84 0.33
C SER A 135 -8.12 -13.10 0.99
N PHE A 136 -7.80 -13.01 2.28
CA PHE A 136 -7.38 -14.18 3.04
C PHE A 136 -8.55 -15.17 3.24
N SER A 137 -9.78 -14.70 3.46
CA SER A 137 -10.94 -15.59 3.67
C SER A 137 -12.26 -14.84 3.51
N SER A 138 -13.35 -15.60 3.31
CA SER A 138 -14.73 -15.13 3.45
C SER A 138 -15.21 -15.09 4.91
N ASP A 139 -14.54 -15.81 5.81
CA ASP A 139 -14.75 -15.73 7.25
C ASP A 139 -13.93 -14.56 7.82
N PRO A 140 -14.56 -13.52 8.40
CA PRO A 140 -13.86 -12.34 8.87
C PRO A 140 -12.88 -12.63 10.03
N TYR A 141 -13.15 -13.60 10.88
CA TYR A 141 -12.25 -13.96 11.99
C TYR A 141 -10.99 -14.65 11.48
N LEU A 142 -11.15 -15.61 10.56
CA LEU A 142 -10.01 -16.29 9.94
C LEU A 142 -9.20 -15.31 9.07
N ALA A 143 -9.85 -14.43 8.30
CA ALA A 143 -9.18 -13.41 7.51
C ALA A 143 -8.36 -12.47 8.40
N THR A 144 -8.91 -12.05 9.54
CA THR A 144 -8.22 -11.21 10.53
C THR A 144 -6.98 -11.90 11.07
N GLN A 145 -7.09 -13.17 11.50
CA GLN A 145 -5.96 -13.92 12.03
C GLN A 145 -4.85 -14.06 10.99
N LEU A 146 -5.17 -14.49 9.76
CA LEU A 146 -4.18 -14.65 8.70
C LEU A 146 -3.53 -13.32 8.30
N ALA A 147 -4.30 -12.24 8.21
CA ALA A 147 -3.76 -10.91 7.92
C ALA A 147 -2.84 -10.39 9.05
N SER A 148 -3.17 -10.68 10.32
CA SER A 148 -2.33 -10.36 11.48
C SER A 148 -1.02 -11.14 11.44
N ASP A 149 -1.05 -12.46 11.14
CA ASP A 149 0.15 -13.27 11.00
C ASP A 149 1.03 -12.78 9.85
N PHE A 150 0.44 -12.45 8.69
CA PHE A 150 1.18 -11.90 7.56
C PHE A 150 1.86 -10.56 7.93
N ARG A 151 1.12 -9.65 8.58
CA ARG A 151 1.64 -8.38 9.09
C ARG A 151 2.78 -8.61 10.09
N ALA A 152 2.60 -9.55 11.02
CA ALA A 152 3.64 -9.89 12.00
C ALA A 152 4.95 -10.29 11.31
N GLY A 153 4.88 -11.11 10.26
CA GLY A 153 6.04 -11.47 9.45
C GLY A 153 6.69 -10.26 8.77
N MET A 154 5.89 -9.33 8.20
CA MET A 154 6.42 -8.09 7.64
C MET A 154 7.15 -7.26 8.70
N ASN A 155 6.58 -7.12 9.88
CA ASN A 155 7.18 -6.36 10.98
C ASN A 155 8.46 -7.02 11.52
N GLU A 156 8.52 -8.35 11.61
CA GLU A 156 9.73 -9.08 11.98
C GLU A 156 10.88 -8.83 11.01
N ALA A 157 10.59 -8.74 9.72
CA ALA A 157 11.56 -8.35 8.70
C ALA A 157 12.01 -6.88 8.81
N GLY A 158 11.22 -6.02 9.48
CA GLY A 158 11.46 -4.58 9.62
C GLY A 158 10.65 -3.70 8.68
N MET A 159 9.60 -4.22 8.06
CA MET A 159 8.71 -3.51 7.14
C MET A 159 7.40 -3.13 7.84
N ALA A 160 6.98 -1.89 7.69
CA ALA A 160 5.65 -1.42 8.09
C ALA A 160 4.58 -1.95 7.12
N ALA A 161 3.37 -2.23 7.63
CA ALA A 161 2.26 -2.77 6.86
C ALA A 161 1.20 -1.70 6.55
N THR A 162 0.44 -1.93 5.47
CA THR A 162 -0.68 -1.08 5.06
C THR A 162 -1.93 -1.94 4.86
N GLY A 163 -2.91 -1.79 5.73
CA GLY A 163 -4.21 -2.46 5.58
C GLY A 163 -5.07 -1.79 4.49
N LYS A 164 -5.65 -2.57 3.59
CA LYS A 164 -6.46 -2.07 2.48
C LYS A 164 -7.60 -3.02 2.11
N HIS A 165 -8.72 -2.54 1.59
CA HIS A 165 -9.10 -1.16 1.29
C HIS A 165 -10.22 -0.70 2.23
N PHE A 166 -9.91 0.15 3.18
CA PHE A 166 -10.85 0.59 4.23
C PHE A 166 -12.09 1.29 3.64
N PRO A 167 -13.32 1.04 4.11
CA PRO A 167 -13.73 0.12 5.19
C PRO A 167 -14.02 -1.32 4.73
N GLY A 168 -13.73 -1.69 3.48
CA GLY A 168 -13.88 -3.01 2.88
C GLY A 168 -14.42 -2.98 1.46
N HIS A 169 -13.73 -3.59 0.49
CA HIS A 169 -14.04 -3.61 -0.94
C HIS A 169 -14.63 -4.96 -1.41
N GLY A 170 -14.69 -5.98 -0.53
CA GLY A 170 -15.03 -7.35 -0.93
C GLY A 170 -16.49 -7.60 -1.33
N ALA A 171 -17.42 -6.69 -0.98
CA ALA A 171 -18.83 -6.83 -1.25
C ALA A 171 -19.33 -6.12 -2.52
N VAL A 172 -18.44 -5.49 -3.30
CA VAL A 172 -18.79 -4.81 -4.55
C VAL A 172 -18.16 -5.53 -5.75
N ALA A 173 -18.99 -5.79 -6.78
CA ALA A 173 -18.55 -6.51 -7.98
C ALA A 173 -17.74 -5.61 -8.92
N LEU A 174 -18.02 -4.30 -8.94
CA LEU A 174 -17.39 -3.36 -9.87
C LEU A 174 -15.96 -3.03 -9.47
N ASP A 175 -15.11 -2.93 -10.49
CA ASP A 175 -13.73 -2.52 -10.36
C ASP A 175 -13.64 -0.98 -10.24
N SER A 176 -13.10 -0.49 -9.14
CA SER A 176 -12.86 0.94 -8.89
C SER A 176 -11.87 1.57 -9.87
N HIS A 177 -11.07 0.77 -10.58
CA HIS A 177 -10.25 1.27 -11.69
C HIS A 177 -11.08 1.65 -12.93
N LEU A 178 -12.29 1.08 -13.10
CA LEU A 178 -13.12 1.25 -14.28
C LEU A 178 -14.40 2.07 -14.03
N THR A 179 -14.88 2.09 -12.79
CA THR A 179 -16.12 2.77 -12.40
C THR A 179 -16.06 3.19 -10.93
N LEU A 180 -17.05 3.94 -10.45
CA LEU A 180 -17.23 4.21 -9.02
C LEU A 180 -18.13 3.12 -8.41
N PRO A 181 -17.60 2.16 -7.65
CA PRO A 181 -18.39 1.11 -7.03
C PRO A 181 -19.28 1.67 -5.90
N VAL A 182 -20.43 1.03 -5.70
CA VAL A 182 -21.40 1.40 -4.66
C VAL A 182 -21.74 0.18 -3.80
N ASP A 183 -21.60 0.33 -2.49
CA ASP A 183 -22.00 -0.66 -1.49
C ASP A 183 -23.26 -0.17 -0.74
N GLU A 184 -24.38 -0.83 -0.98
CA GLU A 184 -25.70 -0.47 -0.44
C GLU A 184 -25.94 -0.98 1.00
N ARG A 185 -24.93 -1.55 1.65
CA ARG A 185 -25.05 -2.01 3.04
C ARG A 185 -25.07 -0.82 4.01
N ASP A 186 -25.68 -1.02 5.15
CA ASP A 186 -25.65 -0.04 6.24
C ASP A 186 -24.39 -0.18 7.09
N LEU A 187 -24.14 0.79 7.95
CA LEU A 187 -22.95 0.85 8.79
C LEU A 187 -22.84 -0.36 9.74
N GLU A 188 -23.96 -0.85 10.26
CA GLU A 188 -23.97 -2.00 11.17
C GLU A 188 -23.52 -3.27 10.47
N ALA A 189 -23.93 -3.50 9.23
CA ALA A 189 -23.50 -4.64 8.43
C ALA A 189 -21.98 -4.56 8.10
N ILE A 190 -21.46 -3.37 7.81
CA ILE A 190 -20.03 -3.13 7.56
C ILE A 190 -19.22 -3.32 8.84
N ARG A 191 -19.70 -2.79 10.00
CA ARG A 191 -19.06 -3.00 11.31
C ARG A 191 -18.99 -4.46 11.71
N ALA A 192 -20.05 -5.21 11.45
CA ALA A 192 -20.15 -6.61 11.85
C ALA A 192 -19.19 -7.54 11.09
N LYS A 193 -18.73 -7.13 9.90
CA LYS A 193 -17.92 -7.98 9.04
C LYS A 193 -16.64 -7.30 8.56
N ASP A 194 -16.77 -6.23 7.79
CA ASP A 194 -15.66 -5.67 7.02
C ASP A 194 -14.69 -4.84 7.89
N LEU A 195 -15.21 -4.15 8.93
CA LEU A 195 -14.37 -3.39 9.86
C LEU A 195 -13.62 -4.27 10.87
N LEU A 196 -13.98 -5.54 11.02
CA LEU A 196 -13.35 -6.41 12.02
C LEU A 196 -11.83 -6.53 11.83
N PRO A 197 -11.29 -6.86 10.63
CA PRO A 197 -9.84 -6.95 10.43
C PRO A 197 -9.14 -5.62 10.70
N PHE A 198 -9.72 -4.50 10.27
CA PHE A 198 -9.14 -3.18 10.53
C PHE A 198 -9.07 -2.88 12.02
N LYS A 199 -10.16 -3.09 12.75
CA LYS A 199 -10.23 -2.87 14.19
C LYS A 199 -9.18 -3.68 14.95
N GLU A 200 -9.08 -4.96 14.67
CA GLU A 200 -8.14 -5.84 15.37
C GLU A 200 -6.68 -5.49 15.02
N LEU A 201 -6.34 -5.29 13.74
CA LEU A 201 -4.98 -4.94 13.36
C LEU A 201 -4.58 -3.52 13.84
N ILE A 202 -5.52 -2.57 13.93
CA ILE A 202 -5.28 -1.25 14.55
C ILE A 202 -4.93 -1.43 16.03
N ALA A 203 -5.67 -2.26 16.76
CA ALA A 203 -5.38 -2.55 18.17
C ALA A 203 -4.00 -3.22 18.35
N GLU A 204 -3.52 -3.94 17.37
CA GLU A 204 -2.17 -4.52 17.31
C GLU A 204 -1.10 -3.52 16.84
N GLY A 205 -1.47 -2.30 16.45
CA GLY A 205 -0.56 -1.23 16.02
C GLY A 205 -0.28 -1.22 14.52
N LEU A 206 -1.29 -1.46 13.67
CA LEU A 206 -1.18 -1.31 12.21
C LEU A 206 -0.64 0.08 11.83
N GLU A 207 0.37 0.13 10.98
CA GLU A 207 1.15 1.33 10.70
C GLU A 207 0.49 2.26 9.68
N ALA A 208 -0.25 1.68 8.70
CA ALA A 208 -0.90 2.47 7.67
C ALA A 208 -2.22 1.85 7.19
N ILE A 209 -3.09 2.68 6.65
CA ILE A 209 -4.35 2.28 6.02
C ILE A 209 -4.52 3.00 4.68
N MET A 210 -5.07 2.29 3.70
CA MET A 210 -5.50 2.83 2.42
C MET A 210 -7.01 2.66 2.29
N PRO A 211 -7.81 3.76 2.17
CA PRO A 211 -9.25 3.70 1.94
C PRO A 211 -9.58 3.33 0.50
N ALA A 212 -10.74 2.70 0.32
CA ALA A 212 -11.27 2.34 -0.98
C ALA A 212 -11.91 3.52 -1.71
N HIS A 213 -11.85 3.52 -3.05
CA HIS A 213 -12.71 4.36 -3.89
C HIS A 213 -14.09 3.71 -4.07
N VAL A 214 -14.83 3.54 -2.96
CA VAL A 214 -16.18 2.96 -2.90
C VAL A 214 -17.11 3.92 -2.17
N VAL A 215 -18.32 4.11 -2.69
CA VAL A 215 -19.40 4.88 -2.03
C VAL A 215 -20.28 3.95 -1.22
N TYR A 216 -20.61 4.36 -0.01
CA TYR A 216 -21.52 3.66 0.91
C TYR A 216 -22.72 4.60 1.20
N PRO A 217 -23.70 4.71 0.28
CA PRO A 217 -24.66 5.81 0.28
C PRO A 217 -25.60 5.81 1.48
N LYS A 218 -25.77 4.69 2.19
CA LYS A 218 -26.52 4.63 3.45
C LYS A 218 -25.69 5.13 4.66
N VAL A 219 -24.40 5.45 4.45
CA VAL A 219 -23.48 5.89 5.50
C VAL A 219 -22.97 7.29 5.19
N ALA A 220 -22.36 7.48 4.04
CA ALA A 220 -21.83 8.76 3.59
C ALA A 220 -21.97 8.87 2.05
N PRO A 221 -22.25 10.07 1.51
CA PRO A 221 -22.47 10.23 0.07
C PRO A 221 -21.17 10.22 -0.75
N GLU A 222 -20.02 10.49 -0.13
CA GLU A 222 -18.71 10.48 -0.78
C GLU A 222 -18.07 9.10 -0.73
N ALA A 223 -17.18 8.80 -1.68
CA ALA A 223 -16.33 7.62 -1.58
C ALA A 223 -15.44 7.69 -0.33
N ALA A 224 -15.13 6.55 0.28
CA ALA A 224 -14.48 6.48 1.58
C ALA A 224 -13.20 7.33 1.67
N GLY A 225 -12.36 7.33 0.62
CA GLY A 225 -11.13 8.12 0.58
C GLY A 225 -11.33 9.65 0.54
N PHE A 226 -12.56 10.13 0.32
CA PHE A 226 -12.93 11.55 0.30
C PHE A 226 -13.92 11.93 1.41
N SER A 227 -14.22 11.03 2.32
CA SER A 227 -15.23 11.19 3.37
C SER A 227 -14.58 11.41 4.74
N SER A 228 -14.78 12.59 5.32
CA SER A 228 -14.36 12.86 6.70
C SER A 228 -15.09 11.97 7.71
N PHE A 229 -16.32 11.56 7.42
CA PHE A 229 -17.02 10.59 8.26
C PHE A 229 -16.23 9.28 8.36
N TRP A 230 -15.78 8.71 7.22
CA TRP A 230 -15.00 7.48 7.24
C TRP A 230 -13.62 7.64 7.84
N LEU A 231 -12.89 8.72 7.47
CA LEU A 231 -11.48 8.86 7.85
C LEU A 231 -11.27 9.54 9.21
N GLN A 232 -12.18 10.43 9.66
CA GLN A 232 -12.05 11.06 10.96
C GLN A 232 -12.95 10.37 12.00
N GLU A 233 -14.29 10.32 11.78
CA GLU A 233 -15.19 9.82 12.82
C GLU A 233 -15.04 8.30 13.04
N ILE A 234 -14.97 7.49 11.95
CA ILE A 234 -14.81 6.04 12.10
C ILE A 234 -13.35 5.64 12.32
N LEU A 235 -12.44 6.03 11.43
CA LEU A 235 -11.09 5.51 11.47
C LEU A 235 -10.25 6.14 12.59
N ARG A 236 -10.22 7.49 12.70
CA ARG A 236 -9.43 8.17 13.74
C ARG A 236 -10.08 8.09 15.12
N ASP A 237 -11.37 8.46 15.23
CA ASP A 237 -12.03 8.64 16.53
C ASP A 237 -12.58 7.32 17.08
N GLU A 238 -13.34 6.52 16.29
CA GLU A 238 -13.96 5.28 16.78
C GLU A 238 -12.95 4.13 16.89
N LEU A 239 -12.07 3.96 15.87
CA LEU A 239 -11.08 2.89 15.85
C LEU A 239 -9.72 3.28 16.46
N ASP A 240 -9.55 4.52 16.91
CA ASP A 240 -8.33 5.07 17.55
C ASP A 240 -7.06 4.88 16.67
N PHE A 241 -7.19 5.07 15.37
CA PHE A 241 -6.08 4.89 14.44
C PHE A 241 -5.19 6.13 14.37
N ASP A 242 -3.92 6.01 14.73
CA ASP A 242 -2.93 7.10 14.66
C ASP A 242 -1.82 6.89 13.62
N GLY A 243 -1.92 5.86 12.78
CA GLY A 243 -0.98 5.60 11.67
C GLY A 243 -1.22 6.48 10.44
N VAL A 244 -0.52 6.16 9.35
CA VAL A 244 -0.64 6.85 8.05
C VAL A 244 -1.96 6.51 7.36
N ILE A 245 -2.67 7.51 6.86
CA ILE A 245 -3.76 7.33 5.90
C ILE A 245 -3.23 7.73 4.51
N PHE A 246 -3.02 6.74 3.64
CA PHE A 246 -2.77 6.96 2.21
C PHE A 246 -4.10 7.16 1.49
N SER A 247 -4.18 7.94 0.41
CA SER A 247 -5.30 7.76 -0.52
C SER A 247 -5.07 6.49 -1.35
N ASP A 248 -6.12 5.93 -1.96
CA ASP A 248 -5.93 5.10 -3.15
C ASP A 248 -5.53 6.00 -4.33
N ASP A 249 -5.11 5.40 -5.47
CA ASP A 249 -4.62 6.17 -6.61
C ASP A 249 -5.69 7.13 -7.15
N LEU A 250 -5.41 8.42 -7.07
CA LEU A 250 -6.32 9.48 -7.55
C LEU A 250 -6.50 9.48 -9.08
N SER A 251 -5.69 8.73 -9.83
CA SER A 251 -5.86 8.53 -11.26
C SER A 251 -6.95 7.52 -11.62
N MET A 252 -7.42 6.72 -10.66
CA MET A 252 -8.49 5.74 -10.87
C MET A 252 -9.83 6.42 -11.21
N GLU A 253 -10.65 5.73 -12.03
CA GLU A 253 -11.97 6.23 -12.45
C GLU A 253 -12.91 6.44 -11.25
N GLY A 254 -12.79 5.62 -10.21
CA GLY A 254 -13.51 5.80 -8.94
C GLY A 254 -13.29 7.15 -8.28
N ALA A 255 -12.18 7.83 -8.54
CA ALA A 255 -11.91 9.19 -8.07
C ALA A 255 -12.39 10.29 -9.06
N ALA A 256 -12.72 9.94 -10.32
CA ALA A 256 -12.99 10.91 -11.38
C ALA A 256 -14.22 11.80 -11.13
N SER A 257 -15.18 11.29 -10.35
CA SER A 257 -16.44 11.99 -10.06
C SER A 257 -16.29 13.24 -9.21
N VAL A 258 -15.15 13.42 -8.51
CA VAL A 258 -14.95 14.54 -7.55
C VAL A 258 -14.21 15.75 -8.12
N GLY A 259 -13.78 15.72 -9.39
CA GLY A 259 -13.15 16.85 -10.03
C GLY A 259 -11.82 16.55 -10.74
N ASP A 260 -11.04 17.61 -11.01
CA ASP A 260 -9.68 17.48 -11.54
C ASP A 260 -8.68 16.97 -10.48
N PHE A 261 -7.47 16.63 -10.89
CA PHE A 261 -6.48 16.03 -10.00
C PHE A 261 -6.09 16.91 -8.78
N PRO A 262 -5.88 18.23 -8.93
CA PRO A 262 -5.69 19.12 -7.80
C PRO A 262 -6.86 19.12 -6.81
N GLU A 263 -8.10 19.08 -7.30
CA GLU A 263 -9.29 19.04 -6.45
C GLU A 263 -9.42 17.68 -5.73
N ARG A 264 -9.16 16.56 -6.42
CA ARG A 264 -9.12 15.24 -5.79
C ARG A 264 -8.10 15.20 -4.64
N ALA A 265 -6.89 15.72 -4.87
CA ALA A 265 -5.85 15.75 -3.83
C ALA A 265 -6.29 16.63 -2.65
N ARG A 266 -6.85 17.81 -2.91
CA ARG A 266 -7.35 18.71 -1.87
C ARG A 266 -8.46 18.07 -1.04
N LEU A 267 -9.40 17.37 -1.67
CA LEU A 267 -10.50 16.69 -0.99
C LEU A 267 -10.02 15.49 -0.17
N ALA A 268 -9.06 14.70 -0.67
CA ALA A 268 -8.46 13.61 0.09
C ALA A 268 -7.74 14.11 1.35
N PHE A 269 -6.97 15.21 1.27
CA PHE A 269 -6.37 15.83 2.46
C PHE A 269 -7.43 16.41 3.40
N ALA A 270 -8.47 17.07 2.88
CA ALA A 270 -9.55 17.60 3.71
C ALA A 270 -10.32 16.47 4.44
N ALA A 271 -10.44 15.29 3.83
CA ALA A 271 -11.03 14.12 4.48
C ALA A 271 -10.11 13.51 5.55
N GLY A 272 -8.80 13.71 5.47
CA GLY A 272 -7.85 13.25 6.50
C GLY A 272 -6.70 12.36 6.02
N CYS A 273 -6.48 12.24 4.71
CA CYS A 273 -5.29 11.56 4.20
C CYS A 273 -3.99 12.27 4.61
N ASP A 274 -2.96 11.52 4.93
CA ASP A 274 -1.61 12.02 5.19
C ASP A 274 -0.78 12.10 3.92
N MET A 275 -1.03 11.21 2.94
CA MET A 275 -0.35 11.19 1.64
C MET A 275 -1.32 10.77 0.54
N VAL A 276 -1.25 11.44 -0.60
CA VAL A 276 -2.04 11.10 -1.79
C VAL A 276 -1.19 10.45 -2.87
N LEU A 277 -1.77 9.48 -3.59
CA LEU A 277 -1.15 8.76 -4.71
C LEU A 277 -1.63 9.33 -6.03
N VAL A 278 -0.70 9.68 -6.93
CA VAL A 278 -1.01 10.09 -8.31
C VAL A 278 -0.08 9.32 -9.23
N CYS A 279 -0.59 8.21 -9.77
CA CYS A 279 0.19 7.25 -10.53
C CYS A 279 -0.27 7.19 -11.99
N ASN A 280 0.59 6.67 -12.87
CA ASN A 280 0.31 6.41 -14.28
C ASN A 280 -0.08 7.66 -15.11
N ASN A 281 0.08 8.86 -14.55
CA ASN A 281 -0.22 10.13 -15.21
C ASN A 281 0.77 11.22 -14.76
N PRO A 282 1.92 11.38 -15.43
CA PRO A 282 2.96 12.33 -15.02
C PRO A 282 2.54 13.80 -15.10
N GLU A 283 1.60 14.14 -16.00
CA GLU A 283 1.03 15.48 -16.10
C GLU A 283 0.14 15.78 -14.88
N ALA A 284 -0.72 14.84 -14.50
CA ALA A 284 -1.55 14.96 -13.29
C ALA A 284 -0.68 15.05 -12.03
N ALA A 285 0.36 14.22 -11.92
CA ALA A 285 1.31 14.30 -10.82
C ALA A 285 1.94 15.70 -10.72
N SER A 286 2.38 16.26 -11.85
CA SER A 286 2.94 17.61 -11.89
C SER A 286 1.92 18.69 -11.52
N GLN A 287 0.66 18.57 -11.95
CA GLN A 287 -0.43 19.49 -11.56
C GLN A 287 -0.67 19.47 -10.05
N VAL A 288 -0.79 18.28 -9.46
CA VAL A 288 -0.99 18.12 -8.01
C VAL A 288 0.20 18.67 -7.23
N LEU A 289 1.43 18.32 -7.60
CA LEU A 289 2.64 18.81 -6.94
C LEU A 289 2.70 20.34 -6.90
N ASN A 290 2.37 21.01 -8.03
CA ASN A 290 2.42 22.46 -8.14
C ASN A 290 1.21 23.20 -7.51
N SER A 291 0.09 22.51 -7.32
CA SER A 291 -1.14 23.12 -6.77
C SER A 291 -1.21 23.13 -5.25
N LEU A 292 -0.51 22.19 -4.61
CA LEU A 292 -0.54 22.05 -3.15
C LEU A 292 0.42 23.03 -2.48
N PRO A 293 0.02 23.62 -1.34
CA PRO A 293 0.93 24.40 -0.52
C PRO A 293 2.05 23.52 0.02
N ILE A 294 3.23 24.12 0.22
CA ILE A 294 4.30 23.47 0.98
C ILE A 294 3.98 23.68 2.46
N GLU A 295 3.61 22.62 3.14
CA GLU A 295 3.20 22.65 4.54
C GLU A 295 4.24 21.99 5.42
N ASP A 296 4.53 22.62 6.55
CA ASP A 296 5.24 22.00 7.67
C ASP A 296 4.20 21.34 8.59
N ASN A 297 4.10 20.02 8.53
CA ASN A 297 3.19 19.23 9.36
C ASN A 297 3.99 18.11 10.05
N PRO A 298 4.53 18.36 11.23
CA PRO A 298 5.41 17.41 11.92
C PRO A 298 4.71 16.11 12.32
N VAL A 299 3.40 16.14 12.58
CA VAL A 299 2.63 14.92 12.90
C VAL A 299 2.54 14.02 11.67
N ARG A 300 2.18 14.57 10.52
CA ARG A 300 2.17 13.84 9.24
C ARG A 300 3.56 13.32 8.89
N GLU A 301 4.58 14.14 9.03
CA GLU A 301 5.97 13.72 8.73
C GLU A 301 6.42 12.58 9.65
N GLN A 302 6.10 12.63 10.94
CA GLN A 302 6.40 11.55 11.88
C GLN A 302 5.71 10.24 11.49
N ARG A 303 4.41 10.28 11.14
CA ARG A 303 3.67 9.11 10.66
C ARG A 303 4.30 8.52 9.41
N LEU A 304 4.58 9.36 8.42
CA LEU A 304 5.20 8.92 7.15
C LEU A 304 6.60 8.34 7.37
N LEU A 305 7.42 8.93 8.24
CA LEU A 305 8.75 8.40 8.55
C LEU A 305 8.69 7.04 9.25
N ALA A 306 7.60 6.71 9.96
CA ALA A 306 7.40 5.40 10.55
C ALA A 306 7.24 4.28 9.48
N MET A 307 6.85 4.64 8.24
CA MET A 307 6.79 3.72 7.10
C MET A 307 8.16 3.38 6.51
N LYS A 308 9.23 4.06 6.93
CA LYS A 308 10.57 3.81 6.41
C LYS A 308 11.07 2.44 6.82
N GLY A 309 11.48 1.63 5.83
CA GLY A 309 11.98 0.28 6.06
C GLY A 309 13.22 0.24 6.96
N ARG A 310 13.23 -0.66 7.91
CA ARG A 310 14.37 -0.94 8.81
C ARG A 310 15.13 -2.14 8.24
N ILE A 311 16.22 -1.87 7.52
CA ILE A 311 16.99 -2.90 6.84
C ILE A 311 17.81 -3.70 7.86
N ASN A 312 17.50 -4.99 8.02
CA ASN A 312 18.25 -5.93 8.85
C ASN A 312 19.35 -6.67 8.07
N THR A 313 19.26 -6.69 6.74
CA THR A 313 20.24 -7.29 5.84
C THR A 313 20.73 -6.24 4.83
N SER A 314 22.03 -6.31 4.51
CA SER A 314 22.65 -5.31 3.65
C SER A 314 22.29 -5.47 2.17
N THR A 315 22.13 -6.72 1.70
CA THR A 315 21.89 -7.05 0.28
C THR A 315 21.04 -8.30 0.11
N LEU A 316 20.39 -8.43 -1.04
CA LEU A 316 19.62 -9.64 -1.39
C LEU A 316 20.54 -10.88 -1.44
N ALA A 317 21.78 -10.75 -1.91
CA ALA A 317 22.73 -11.86 -1.94
C ALA A 317 23.09 -12.37 -0.53
N GLU A 318 23.21 -11.49 0.45
CA GLU A 318 23.44 -11.87 1.85
C GLU A 318 22.18 -12.51 2.48
N LEU A 319 21.00 -12.00 2.17
CA LEU A 319 19.73 -12.59 2.58
C LEU A 319 19.61 -14.02 2.03
N GLN A 320 19.91 -14.24 0.75
CA GLN A 320 19.84 -15.54 0.09
C GLN A 320 20.84 -16.59 0.64
N GLN A 321 21.84 -16.18 1.40
CA GLN A 321 22.75 -17.09 2.11
C GLN A 321 22.22 -17.55 3.47
N GLN A 322 21.16 -16.94 3.98
CA GLN A 322 20.56 -17.33 5.24
C GLN A 322 19.76 -18.63 5.09
N SER A 323 19.99 -19.58 5.99
CA SER A 323 19.32 -20.89 5.95
C SER A 323 17.79 -20.77 6.06
N TYR A 324 17.28 -19.79 6.81
CA TYR A 324 15.86 -19.54 6.94
C TYR A 324 15.25 -19.11 5.61
N TRP A 325 15.87 -18.10 4.94
CA TRP A 325 15.42 -17.67 3.62
C TRP A 325 15.44 -18.83 2.61
N GLN A 326 16.52 -19.63 2.57
CA GLN A 326 16.66 -20.78 1.65
C GLN A 326 15.53 -21.79 1.85
N HIS A 327 15.26 -22.16 3.10
CA HIS A 327 14.18 -23.07 3.43
C HIS A 327 12.82 -22.57 2.96
N LEU A 328 12.50 -21.30 3.22
CA LEU A 328 11.22 -20.70 2.84
C LEU A 328 11.11 -20.52 1.31
N SER A 329 12.15 -20.04 0.66
CA SER A 329 12.16 -19.84 -0.80
C SER A 329 11.98 -21.19 -1.54
N GLU A 330 12.63 -22.26 -1.12
CA GLU A 330 12.41 -23.61 -1.65
C GLU A 330 10.95 -24.05 -1.46
N LYS A 331 10.41 -23.93 -0.25
CA LYS A 331 9.04 -24.32 0.09
C LYS A 331 7.99 -23.58 -0.76
N PHE A 332 8.10 -22.25 -0.88
CA PHE A 332 7.16 -21.46 -1.71
C PHE A 332 7.36 -21.68 -3.20
N THR A 333 8.57 -22.00 -3.66
CA THR A 333 8.83 -22.37 -5.05
C THR A 333 8.16 -23.70 -5.41
N GLU A 334 8.23 -24.71 -4.55
CA GLU A 334 7.54 -25.98 -4.73
C GLU A 334 6.01 -25.80 -4.83
N ILE A 335 5.43 -24.96 -3.95
CA ILE A 335 4.00 -24.60 -3.99
C ILE A 335 3.63 -23.95 -5.32
N SER A 336 4.42 -22.98 -5.80
CA SER A 336 4.15 -22.26 -7.05
C SER A 336 4.25 -23.13 -8.32
N HIS A 337 4.88 -24.30 -8.24
CA HIS A 337 4.98 -25.25 -9.35
C HIS A 337 3.91 -26.34 -9.29
N ALA A 338 3.18 -26.46 -8.19
CA ALA A 338 2.11 -27.45 -8.01
C ALA A 338 0.73 -26.95 -8.49
N ASP A 339 0.57 -25.64 -8.65
CA ASP A 339 -0.61 -24.95 -9.22
C ASP A 339 -0.43 -24.71 -10.74
#